data_5427b4436dee9fc214c17e2b7f82ba08
#
_entry.id   5427b4436dee9fc214c17e2b7f82ba08
#
_cell.length_a   1.000
_cell.length_b   1.000
_cell.length_c   1.000
_cell.angle_alpha   90.00
_cell.angle_beta   90.00
_cell.angle_gamma   90.00
#
_symmetry.space_group_name_H-M   'P 1'
#
loop_
_entity.id
_entity.type
_entity.pdbx_description
1 polymer ?
#
loop_
_entity_poly.entity_id
_entity_poly.type
_entity_poly.pdbx_seq_one_letter_code
_entity_poly.pdbx_strand_id
1 'polypeptide(L)'
;MSLLIFHSIYNKPILLVGNGVRTAGAVDLVHEFARKTNIPILTTMNGVDIAQNDLHIGFIGTHGNRIANMMLNQCDLLVTVGARLGIRQVGKNNKNFAPKADLVRCDIDEYELSRNIKEDEKKYHTDARDFMRMILEENVHNYLDWKKQCLEAKKILDEYDLQPGNLAIKKISSMLPENPIISVDVGMNQCWAAQSLHLSGDNGRIHIGGGFGAMGCGLPYAIGSSISIDNGVVYCITGDGGIQMNIQELQTIKREKLPIKIFVLNNKVLGKISETQHYNHDNRFANTAESGGYTVPDFKLISEAYGIKSATLQSYKELDKYKSWFTDNQPCLFDINLPTESFLTPKIRFETGMMYPKIEDSVFEKVKNILKK
;
A
#
# COMPACT_ATOMS: atom_id res chain seq x y z
N MET A 1 12.06 -32.00 15.90
CA MET A 1 11.49 -31.19 16.98
C MET A 1 10.47 -30.27 16.34
N SER A 2 9.17 -30.55 16.46
CA SER A 2 8.15 -29.69 15.86
C SER A 2 8.15 -28.36 16.61
N LEU A 3 8.60 -27.31 15.93
CA LEU A 3 8.58 -25.95 16.46
C LEU A 3 7.16 -25.42 16.30
N LEU A 4 6.33 -25.57 17.33
CA LEU A 4 5.01 -24.97 17.35
C LEU A 4 5.18 -23.44 17.49
N ILE A 5 4.84 -22.70 16.44
CA ILE A 5 4.79 -21.24 16.46
C ILE A 5 3.42 -20.78 16.99
N PHE A 6 2.35 -21.43 16.51
CA PHE A 6 0.97 -21.10 16.86
C PHE A 6 0.47 -21.97 18.01
N HIS A 7 0.94 -21.69 19.23
CA HIS A 7 0.42 -22.34 20.42
C HIS A 7 -1.03 -21.90 20.72
N SER A 8 -1.80 -22.78 21.35
CA SER A 8 -3.19 -22.51 21.77
C SER A 8 -3.34 -21.37 22.79
N ILE A 9 -2.23 -20.84 23.31
CA ILE A 9 -2.22 -19.69 24.23
C ILE A 9 -2.51 -18.35 23.55
N TYR A 10 -2.25 -18.26 22.22
CA TYR A 10 -2.46 -17.02 21.48
C TYR A 10 -3.91 -16.91 21.01
N ASN A 11 -4.52 -15.75 21.26
CA ASN A 11 -5.90 -15.45 20.93
C ASN A 11 -6.04 -14.44 19.77
N LYS A 12 -5.01 -13.64 19.55
CA LYS A 12 -5.00 -12.52 18.61
C LYS A 12 -3.76 -12.53 17.71
N PRO A 13 -3.44 -13.66 17.05
CA PRO A 13 -2.30 -13.72 16.16
C PRO A 13 -2.51 -12.89 14.91
N ILE A 14 -1.40 -12.39 14.37
CA ILE A 14 -1.35 -11.68 13.09
C ILE A 14 -0.22 -12.24 12.25
N LEU A 15 -0.48 -12.42 10.96
CA LEU A 15 0.52 -12.67 9.94
C LEU A 15 0.85 -11.36 9.22
N LEU A 16 2.10 -10.90 9.30
CA LEU A 16 2.60 -9.74 8.57
C LEU A 16 3.47 -10.20 7.40
N VAL A 17 3.05 -9.90 6.19
CA VAL A 17 3.79 -10.31 4.99
C VAL A 17 4.43 -9.12 4.28
N GLY A 18 5.65 -9.33 3.83
CA GLY A 18 6.39 -8.37 3.01
C GLY A 18 6.63 -8.87 1.59
N ASN A 19 7.29 -8.07 0.77
CA ASN A 19 7.58 -8.42 -0.62
C ASN A 19 8.43 -9.69 -0.78
N GLY A 20 9.20 -10.08 0.24
CA GLY A 20 9.96 -11.32 0.25
C GLY A 20 9.11 -12.57 0.00
N VAL A 21 7.84 -12.58 0.47
CA VAL A 21 6.88 -13.65 0.17
C VAL A 21 6.66 -13.79 -1.33
N ARG A 22 6.51 -12.68 -2.04
CA ARG A 22 6.32 -12.71 -3.49
C ARG A 22 7.60 -13.14 -4.22
N THR A 23 8.74 -12.60 -3.79
CA THR A 23 10.05 -12.96 -4.37
C THR A 23 10.32 -14.46 -4.23
N ALA A 24 9.92 -15.07 -3.12
CA ALA A 24 10.01 -16.51 -2.87
C ALA A 24 8.91 -17.33 -3.59
N GLY A 25 7.99 -16.72 -4.33
CA GLY A 25 6.87 -17.42 -4.95
C GLY A 25 5.92 -18.08 -3.96
N ALA A 26 5.72 -17.50 -2.76
CA ALA A 26 4.98 -18.11 -1.65
C ALA A 26 3.59 -17.50 -1.42
N VAL A 27 3.05 -16.72 -2.37
CA VAL A 27 1.75 -16.04 -2.23
C VAL A 27 0.60 -17.04 -2.08
N ASP A 28 0.63 -18.12 -2.88
CA ASP A 28 -0.31 -19.25 -2.81
C ASP A 28 -0.38 -19.87 -1.40
N LEU A 29 0.79 -20.08 -0.79
CA LEU A 29 0.89 -20.66 0.55
C LEU A 29 0.37 -19.71 1.64
N VAL A 30 0.58 -18.39 1.48
CA VAL A 30 -0.01 -17.40 2.39
C VAL A 30 -1.53 -17.44 2.32
N HIS A 31 -2.11 -17.50 1.11
CA HIS A 31 -3.56 -17.60 0.94
C HIS A 31 -4.11 -18.91 1.51
N GLU A 32 -3.42 -20.03 1.30
CA GLU A 32 -3.81 -21.33 1.86
C GLU A 32 -3.80 -21.29 3.38
N PHE A 33 -2.72 -20.80 4.00
CA PHE A 33 -2.59 -20.69 5.44
C PHE A 33 -3.68 -19.80 6.04
N ALA A 34 -3.93 -18.64 5.44
CA ALA A 34 -4.92 -17.70 5.93
C ALA A 34 -6.36 -18.24 5.81
N ARG A 35 -6.68 -18.96 4.73
CA ARG A 35 -7.99 -19.65 4.58
C ARG A 35 -8.17 -20.76 5.60
N LYS A 36 -7.11 -21.54 5.85
CA LYS A 36 -7.13 -22.65 6.84
C LYS A 36 -7.34 -22.13 8.26
N THR A 37 -6.71 -21.02 8.61
CA THR A 37 -6.62 -20.55 10.02
C THR A 37 -7.50 -19.34 10.33
N ASN A 38 -7.94 -18.59 9.33
CA ASN A 38 -8.60 -17.29 9.47
C ASN A 38 -7.75 -16.24 10.22
N ILE A 39 -6.41 -16.37 10.25
CA ILE A 39 -5.52 -15.36 10.81
C ILE A 39 -5.55 -14.11 9.94
N PRO A 40 -5.79 -12.91 10.50
CA PRO A 40 -5.75 -11.66 9.77
C PRO A 40 -4.36 -11.38 9.21
N ILE A 41 -4.30 -10.86 7.97
CA ILE A 41 -3.05 -10.50 7.31
C ILE A 41 -2.86 -8.99 7.33
N LEU A 42 -1.70 -8.57 7.80
CA LEU A 42 -1.16 -7.23 7.57
C LEU A 42 -0.05 -7.30 6.52
N THR A 43 0.22 -6.19 5.85
CA THR A 43 1.25 -6.14 4.83
C THR A 43 2.23 -4.99 5.06
N THR A 44 3.40 -5.07 4.46
CA THR A 44 4.22 -3.88 4.19
C THR A 44 3.72 -3.19 2.92
N MET A 45 4.11 -1.93 2.66
CA MET A 45 3.68 -1.19 1.46
C MET A 45 3.95 -1.96 0.15
N ASN A 46 5.09 -2.63 0.03
CA ASN A 46 5.44 -3.38 -1.18
C ASN A 46 4.81 -4.79 -1.23
N GLY A 47 4.07 -5.16 -0.21
CA GLY A 47 3.37 -6.45 -0.12
C GLY A 47 1.85 -6.30 -0.17
N VAL A 48 1.31 -5.10 -0.45
CA VAL A 48 -0.15 -4.84 -0.38
C VAL A 48 -0.96 -5.67 -1.38
N ASP A 49 -0.34 -6.19 -2.43
CA ASP A 49 -0.96 -7.07 -3.42
C ASP A 49 -0.85 -8.58 -3.09
N ILE A 50 -0.19 -8.94 -1.99
CA ILE A 50 -0.04 -10.33 -1.57
C ILE A 50 -1.33 -10.85 -0.93
N ALA A 51 -1.96 -10.02 -0.11
CA ALA A 51 -3.24 -10.35 0.51
C ALA A 51 -4.34 -9.55 -0.20
N GLN A 52 -5.22 -10.24 -0.89
CA GLN A 52 -6.41 -9.68 -1.51
C GLN A 52 -7.62 -10.27 -0.79
N ASN A 53 -8.74 -9.59 -0.79
CA ASN A 53 -9.97 -10.04 -0.13
C ASN A 53 -10.12 -9.68 1.37
N ASP A 54 -11.02 -10.36 2.06
CA ASP A 54 -11.39 -10.16 3.46
C ASP A 54 -10.33 -10.60 4.50
N LEU A 55 -9.20 -11.15 4.05
CA LEU A 55 -8.07 -11.50 4.93
C LEU A 55 -7.12 -10.31 5.12
N HIS A 56 -7.08 -9.40 4.15
CA HIS A 56 -6.22 -8.22 4.20
C HIS A 56 -6.83 -7.09 5.02
N ILE A 57 -6.22 -6.78 6.14
CA ILE A 57 -6.69 -5.70 7.01
C ILE A 57 -6.11 -4.35 6.60
N GLY A 58 -4.87 -4.32 6.14
CA GLY A 58 -4.19 -3.12 5.67
C GLY A 58 -2.68 -3.24 5.76
N PHE A 59 -1.96 -2.18 5.37
CA PHE A 59 -0.52 -2.13 5.51
C PHE A 59 -0.08 -1.30 6.73
N ILE A 60 1.06 -1.68 7.30
CA ILE A 60 1.61 -1.10 8.53
C ILE A 60 2.61 0.02 8.27
N GLY A 61 2.87 0.81 9.29
CA GLY A 61 3.96 1.78 9.34
C GLY A 61 3.48 3.22 9.26
N THR A 62 4.41 4.14 9.02
CA THR A 62 4.23 5.60 9.14
C THR A 62 3.02 6.15 8.38
N HIS A 63 2.74 5.59 7.21
CA HIS A 63 1.59 5.96 6.36
C HIS A 63 0.62 4.79 6.17
N GLY A 64 0.72 3.78 7.04
CA GLY A 64 -0.14 2.60 7.00
C GLY A 64 -1.58 2.91 7.39
N ASN A 65 -2.47 1.97 7.11
CA ASN A 65 -3.86 2.08 7.54
C ASN A 65 -3.94 2.16 9.07
N ARG A 66 -4.83 3.00 9.58
CA ARG A 66 -5.02 3.18 11.03
C ARG A 66 -5.34 1.86 11.73
N ILE A 67 -6.25 1.07 11.15
CA ILE A 67 -6.60 -0.24 11.71
C ILE A 67 -5.39 -1.17 11.78
N ALA A 68 -4.56 -1.23 10.73
CA ALA A 68 -3.38 -2.10 10.71
C ALA A 68 -2.39 -1.77 11.83
N ASN A 69 -2.12 -0.48 12.05
CA ASN A 69 -1.27 -0.03 13.14
C ASN A 69 -1.92 -0.23 14.52
N MET A 70 -3.25 -0.09 14.65
CA MET A 70 -3.96 -0.39 15.90
C MET A 70 -3.91 -1.88 16.25
N MET A 71 -4.01 -2.76 15.26
CA MET A 71 -3.93 -4.21 15.48
C MET A 71 -2.55 -4.64 15.99
N LEU A 72 -1.45 -4.02 15.51
CA LEU A 72 -0.11 -4.28 16.05
C LEU A 72 -0.04 -4.01 17.57
N ASN A 73 -0.84 -3.08 18.07
CA ASN A 73 -0.89 -2.77 19.51
C ASN A 73 -1.79 -3.72 20.30
N GLN A 74 -2.58 -4.57 19.65
CA GLN A 74 -3.53 -5.47 20.29
C GLN A 74 -3.19 -6.95 20.12
N CYS A 75 -2.38 -7.31 19.11
CA CYS A 75 -2.00 -8.70 18.88
C CYS A 75 -1.13 -9.24 20.03
N ASP A 76 -1.22 -10.55 20.25
CA ASP A 76 -0.43 -11.31 21.21
C ASP A 76 0.66 -12.18 20.56
N LEU A 77 0.53 -12.45 19.25
CA LEU A 77 1.54 -13.06 18.41
C LEU A 77 1.64 -12.30 17.08
N LEU A 78 2.85 -11.91 16.70
CA LEU A 78 3.16 -11.34 15.39
C LEU A 78 4.16 -12.24 14.66
N VAL A 79 3.70 -12.88 13.59
CA VAL A 79 4.56 -13.65 12.69
C VAL A 79 4.85 -12.81 11.45
N THR A 80 6.12 -12.53 11.18
CA THR A 80 6.52 -11.73 10.02
C THR A 80 7.26 -12.58 9.01
N VAL A 81 6.89 -12.49 7.74
CA VAL A 81 7.45 -13.31 6.65
C VAL A 81 7.89 -12.41 5.50
N GLY A 82 9.17 -12.45 5.17
CA GLY A 82 9.76 -11.67 4.09
C GLY A 82 9.53 -10.16 4.21
N ALA A 83 9.50 -9.67 5.46
CA ALA A 83 9.24 -8.28 5.81
C ALA A 83 10.45 -7.70 6.57
N ARG A 84 11.20 -6.83 5.92
CA ARG A 84 12.43 -6.23 6.43
C ARG A 84 12.31 -5.53 7.80
N LEU A 85 11.12 -5.03 8.16
CA LEU A 85 10.86 -4.27 9.38
C LEU A 85 11.80 -3.05 9.54
N GLY A 86 11.89 -2.23 8.49
CA GLY A 86 12.66 -1.00 8.54
C GLY A 86 12.03 0.07 9.44
N ILE A 87 12.75 1.18 9.66
CA ILE A 87 12.33 2.27 10.56
C ILE A 87 10.92 2.84 10.26
N ARG A 88 10.47 2.78 9.00
CA ARG A 88 9.13 3.23 8.62
C ARG A 88 8.01 2.31 9.12
N GLN A 89 8.32 1.03 9.41
CA GLN A 89 7.40 0.07 10.01
C GLN A 89 7.50 0.07 11.53
N VAL A 90 8.71 -0.01 12.08
CA VAL A 90 8.91 -0.21 13.53
C VAL A 90 9.06 1.10 14.33
N GLY A 91 9.30 2.23 13.66
CA GLY A 91 9.58 3.51 14.31
C GLY A 91 11.02 3.61 14.82
N LYS A 92 11.32 4.71 15.52
CA LYS A 92 12.64 4.92 16.18
C LYS A 92 12.78 4.14 17.48
N ASN A 93 11.67 3.89 18.17
CA ASN A 93 11.64 3.15 19.42
C ASN A 93 10.93 1.81 19.20
N ASN A 94 11.72 0.76 19.06
CA ASN A 94 11.23 -0.60 18.81
C ASN A 94 10.28 -1.11 19.92
N LYS A 95 10.38 -0.60 21.14
CA LYS A 95 9.47 -0.97 22.25
C LYS A 95 8.01 -0.65 21.97
N ASN A 96 7.76 0.31 21.07
CA ASN A 96 6.40 0.67 20.65
C ASN A 96 5.84 -0.24 19.54
N PHE A 97 6.66 -1.09 18.95
CA PHE A 97 6.24 -1.98 17.87
C PHE A 97 5.68 -3.28 18.43
N ALA A 98 4.40 -3.52 18.18
CA ALA A 98 3.67 -4.70 18.67
C ALA A 98 3.96 -5.02 20.15
N PRO A 99 3.75 -4.06 21.09
CA PRO A 99 4.33 -4.10 22.44
C PRO A 99 3.90 -5.32 23.26
N LYS A 100 2.74 -5.91 22.94
CA LYS A 100 2.15 -7.04 23.68
C LYS A 100 2.42 -8.39 23.02
N ALA A 101 2.90 -8.39 21.77
CA ALA A 101 3.04 -9.62 21.00
C ALA A 101 4.38 -10.29 21.20
N ASP A 102 4.40 -11.60 21.23
CA ASP A 102 5.58 -12.37 20.89
C ASP A 102 5.88 -12.18 19.41
N LEU A 103 7.16 -12.04 19.05
CA LEU A 103 7.58 -11.78 17.68
C LEU A 103 8.32 -12.98 17.11
N VAL A 104 7.82 -13.43 15.95
CA VAL A 104 8.48 -14.43 15.12
C VAL A 104 8.85 -13.77 13.80
N ARG A 105 10.13 -13.86 13.39
CA ARG A 105 10.62 -13.28 12.14
C ARG A 105 11.21 -14.34 11.24
N CYS A 106 10.71 -14.37 10.00
CA CYS A 106 11.31 -15.15 8.92
C CYS A 106 11.85 -14.19 7.84
N ASP A 107 13.13 -14.27 7.57
CA ASP A 107 13.79 -13.56 6.48
C ASP A 107 14.92 -14.40 5.90
N ILE A 108 15.23 -14.17 4.61
CA ILE A 108 16.39 -14.82 3.94
C ILE A 108 17.69 -14.06 4.20
N ASP A 109 17.59 -12.81 4.64
CA ASP A 109 18.73 -11.93 4.88
C ASP A 109 19.17 -12.02 6.35
N GLU A 110 20.31 -12.67 6.57
CA GLU A 110 20.92 -12.83 7.90
C GLU A 110 21.25 -11.46 8.53
N TYR A 111 21.69 -10.50 7.73
CA TYR A 111 22.00 -9.16 8.23
C TYR A 111 20.75 -8.47 8.76
N GLU A 112 19.61 -8.56 8.06
CA GLU A 112 18.34 -8.02 8.57
C GLU A 112 17.88 -8.73 9.84
N LEU A 113 18.12 -10.04 9.97
CA LEU A 113 17.83 -10.78 11.20
C LEU A 113 18.82 -10.48 12.34
N SER A 114 20.03 -10.01 12.05
CA SER A 114 20.98 -9.59 13.10
C SER A 114 20.50 -8.40 13.93
N ARG A 115 19.63 -7.55 13.34
CA ARG A 115 18.98 -6.44 14.06
C ARG A 115 17.90 -6.99 14.99
N ASN A 116 17.99 -6.71 16.28
CA ASN A 116 16.92 -7.04 17.22
C ASN A 116 15.82 -5.99 17.16
N ILE A 117 14.59 -6.43 16.87
CA ILE A 117 13.38 -5.62 17.01
C ILE A 117 12.82 -5.75 18.43
N LYS A 118 12.80 -6.99 18.96
CA LYS A 118 12.46 -7.30 20.37
C LYS A 118 13.57 -8.16 21.00
N GLU A 119 13.67 -8.15 22.33
CA GLU A 119 14.72 -8.89 23.04
C GLU A 119 14.55 -10.41 22.89
N ASP A 120 13.32 -10.91 22.99
CA ASP A 120 12.98 -12.35 22.99
C ASP A 120 12.36 -12.81 21.66
N GLU A 121 12.67 -12.13 20.53
CA GLU A 121 12.13 -12.53 19.24
C GLU A 121 12.70 -13.85 18.74
N LYS A 122 11.84 -14.69 18.16
CA LYS A 122 12.26 -15.91 17.47
C LYS A 122 12.60 -15.60 16.02
N LYS A 123 13.78 -16.02 15.56
CA LYS A 123 14.29 -15.73 14.22
C LYS A 123 14.46 -17.04 13.42
N TYR A 124 13.96 -17.00 12.19
CA TYR A 124 14.09 -18.08 11.22
C TYR A 124 14.84 -17.54 10.00
N HIS A 125 16.11 -17.92 9.87
CA HIS A 125 16.91 -17.63 8.68
C HIS A 125 16.60 -18.70 7.64
N THR A 126 15.58 -18.45 6.82
CA THR A 126 15.11 -19.39 5.80
C THR A 126 14.32 -18.68 4.72
N ASP A 127 14.15 -19.34 3.58
CA ASP A 127 13.29 -18.85 2.51
C ASP A 127 11.82 -18.76 2.96
N ALA A 128 11.11 -17.72 2.53
CA ALA A 128 9.72 -17.50 2.92
C ALA A 128 8.80 -18.64 2.48
N ARG A 129 9.09 -19.31 1.34
CA ARG A 129 8.30 -20.43 0.85
C ARG A 129 8.43 -21.65 1.76
N ASP A 130 9.67 -21.94 2.20
CA ASP A 130 9.93 -23.08 3.09
C ASP A 130 9.35 -22.82 4.48
N PHE A 131 9.46 -21.59 4.97
CA PHE A 131 8.79 -21.19 6.23
C PHE A 131 7.27 -21.34 6.16
N MET A 132 6.63 -20.89 5.08
CA MET A 132 5.19 -21.03 4.91
C MET A 132 4.77 -22.50 4.83
N ARG A 133 5.52 -23.37 4.17
CA ARG A 133 5.28 -24.82 4.17
C ARG A 133 5.35 -25.40 5.59
N MET A 134 6.36 -25.00 6.35
CA MET A 134 6.54 -25.47 7.73
C MET A 134 5.33 -25.09 8.62
N ILE A 135 4.86 -23.85 8.57
CA ILE A 135 3.72 -23.44 9.40
C ILE A 135 2.37 -23.97 8.91
N LEU A 136 2.25 -24.35 7.64
CA LEU A 136 1.05 -25.03 7.11
C LEU A 136 0.88 -26.45 7.67
N GLU A 137 1.97 -27.10 8.08
CA GLU A 137 1.94 -28.43 8.73
C GLU A 137 1.51 -28.34 10.20
N GLU A 138 1.54 -27.15 10.81
CA GLU A 138 1.10 -26.99 12.19
C GLU A 138 -0.41 -27.18 12.33
N ASN A 139 -0.82 -27.73 13.47
CA ASN A 139 -2.24 -27.79 13.87
C ASN A 139 -2.64 -26.46 14.51
N VAL A 140 -2.94 -25.47 13.66
CA VAL A 140 -3.27 -24.11 14.09
C VAL A 140 -4.77 -24.02 14.40
N HIS A 141 -5.11 -23.35 15.50
CA HIS A 141 -6.48 -23.02 15.86
C HIS A 141 -7.14 -22.12 14.80
N ASN A 142 -8.47 -22.13 14.72
CA ASN A 142 -9.22 -21.27 13.82
C ASN A 142 -9.56 -19.93 14.50
N TYR A 143 -9.13 -18.81 13.91
CA TYR A 143 -9.26 -17.46 14.47
C TYR A 143 -10.38 -16.62 13.80
N LEU A 144 -11.46 -17.27 13.39
CA LEU A 144 -12.57 -16.62 12.69
C LEU A 144 -13.18 -15.45 13.47
N ASP A 145 -13.31 -15.56 14.78
CA ASP A 145 -13.90 -14.48 15.59
C ASP A 145 -12.95 -13.28 15.71
N TRP A 146 -11.66 -13.52 15.86
CA TRP A 146 -10.66 -12.47 15.80
C TRP A 146 -10.67 -11.75 14.43
N LYS A 147 -10.73 -12.51 13.34
CA LYS A 147 -10.87 -11.95 11.98
C LYS A 147 -12.10 -11.06 11.85
N LYS A 148 -13.28 -11.52 12.32
CA LYS A 148 -14.52 -10.73 12.29
C LYS A 148 -14.40 -9.41 13.04
N GLN A 149 -13.80 -9.42 14.24
CA GLN A 149 -13.52 -8.20 15.01
C GLN A 149 -12.63 -7.23 14.25
N CYS A 150 -11.57 -7.73 13.60
CA CYS A 150 -10.66 -6.93 12.79
C CYS A 150 -11.38 -6.29 11.60
N LEU A 151 -12.24 -7.03 10.89
CA LEU A 151 -13.01 -6.52 9.75
C LEU A 151 -14.07 -5.49 10.18
N GLU A 152 -14.73 -5.69 11.33
CA GLU A 152 -15.68 -4.72 11.88
C GLU A 152 -14.96 -3.40 12.22
N ALA A 153 -13.82 -3.48 12.90
CA ALA A 153 -13.01 -2.32 13.23
C ALA A 153 -12.46 -1.62 11.97
N LYS A 154 -12.03 -2.41 10.96
CA LYS A 154 -11.56 -1.90 9.67
C LYS A 154 -12.63 -1.07 8.98
N LYS A 155 -13.86 -1.56 8.90
CA LYS A 155 -14.96 -0.86 8.24
C LYS A 155 -15.19 0.55 8.82
N ILE A 156 -15.13 0.68 10.16
CA ILE A 156 -15.30 1.98 10.83
C ILE A 156 -14.14 2.94 10.49
N LEU A 157 -12.89 2.45 10.53
CA LEU A 157 -11.72 3.30 10.36
C LEU A 157 -11.40 3.64 8.90
N ASP A 158 -11.71 2.73 7.97
CA ASP A 158 -11.52 2.98 6.53
C ASP A 158 -12.42 4.12 6.01
N GLU A 159 -13.59 4.32 6.63
CA GLU A 159 -14.48 5.44 6.30
C GLU A 159 -13.99 6.75 6.92
N TYR A 160 -13.37 6.67 8.12
CA TYR A 160 -12.91 7.84 8.87
C TYR A 160 -11.70 8.53 8.21
N ASP A 161 -10.75 7.76 7.67
CA ASP A 161 -9.47 8.28 7.15
C ASP A 161 -9.51 8.64 5.65
N LEU A 162 -10.69 8.69 5.00
CA LEU A 162 -10.79 8.97 3.58
C LEU A 162 -10.43 10.43 3.24
N GLN A 163 -9.41 10.58 2.40
CA GLN A 163 -8.98 11.84 1.83
C GLN A 163 -9.28 11.87 0.31
N PRO A 164 -9.27 13.04 -0.35
CA PRO A 164 -9.54 13.13 -1.78
C PRO A 164 -8.70 12.17 -2.65
N GLY A 165 -7.42 11.99 -2.32
CA GLY A 165 -6.55 11.02 -2.99
C GLY A 165 -6.99 9.57 -2.80
N ASN A 166 -7.40 9.19 -1.58
CA ASN A 166 -7.95 7.86 -1.30
C ASN A 166 -9.25 7.61 -2.06
N LEU A 167 -10.13 8.62 -2.14
CA LEU A 167 -11.39 8.53 -2.89
C LEU A 167 -11.14 8.36 -4.39
N ALA A 168 -10.16 9.07 -4.96
CA ALA A 168 -9.75 8.90 -6.35
C ALA A 168 -9.24 7.48 -6.61
N ILE A 169 -8.38 6.95 -5.74
CA ILE A 169 -7.88 5.57 -5.82
C ILE A 169 -9.02 4.54 -5.70
N LYS A 170 -9.93 4.70 -4.74
CA LYS A 170 -11.10 3.82 -4.61
C LYS A 170 -11.96 3.84 -5.87
N LYS A 171 -12.14 5.00 -6.48
CA LYS A 171 -12.89 5.13 -7.74
C LYS A 171 -12.18 4.41 -8.88
N ILE A 172 -10.88 4.60 -9.07
CA ILE A 172 -10.08 3.87 -10.05
C ILE A 172 -10.21 2.37 -9.79
N SER A 173 -9.98 1.93 -8.55
CA SER A 173 -10.07 0.53 -8.14
C SER A 173 -11.40 -0.13 -8.49
N SER A 174 -12.52 0.58 -8.30
CA SER A 174 -13.87 0.07 -8.62
C SER A 174 -14.16 -0.14 -10.11
N MET A 175 -13.27 0.34 -10.98
CA MET A 175 -13.40 0.27 -12.44
C MET A 175 -12.38 -0.68 -13.07
N LEU A 176 -11.46 -1.23 -12.28
CA LEU A 176 -10.45 -2.18 -12.76
C LEU A 176 -11.09 -3.54 -13.07
N PRO A 177 -10.59 -4.26 -14.08
CA PRO A 177 -10.98 -5.65 -14.32
C PRO A 177 -10.44 -6.57 -13.23
N GLU A 178 -10.74 -7.85 -13.29
CA GLU A 178 -10.07 -8.86 -12.47
C GLU A 178 -8.59 -8.99 -12.83
N ASN A 179 -7.78 -9.26 -11.81
CA ASN A 179 -6.33 -9.46 -11.94
C ASN A 179 -5.58 -8.32 -12.64
N PRO A 180 -5.80 -7.05 -12.29
CA PRO A 180 -5.16 -5.93 -12.96
C PRO A 180 -3.67 -5.87 -12.62
N ILE A 181 -2.86 -5.35 -13.55
CA ILE A 181 -1.47 -5.00 -13.30
C ILE A 181 -1.39 -3.48 -13.17
N ILE A 182 -0.90 -3.02 -12.02
CA ILE A 182 -0.85 -1.61 -11.67
C ILE A 182 0.59 -1.23 -11.35
N SER A 183 1.08 -0.15 -11.94
CA SER A 183 2.30 0.53 -11.52
C SER A 183 1.96 1.79 -10.77
N VAL A 184 2.69 2.06 -9.69
CA VAL A 184 2.45 3.24 -8.86
C VAL A 184 3.76 4.00 -8.66
N ASP A 185 3.75 5.27 -9.04
CA ASP A 185 4.87 6.17 -8.85
C ASP A 185 5.04 6.58 -7.39
N VAL A 186 6.21 7.07 -7.05
CA VAL A 186 6.54 7.61 -5.73
C VAL A 186 5.78 8.91 -5.45
N GLY A 187 5.43 9.13 -4.20
CA GLY A 187 4.75 10.32 -3.75
C GLY A 187 3.60 10.04 -2.78
N MET A 188 2.64 10.94 -2.68
CA MET A 188 1.40 10.69 -1.94
C MET A 188 0.57 9.60 -2.60
N ASN A 189 0.56 9.57 -3.92
CA ASN A 189 -0.15 8.57 -4.73
C ASN A 189 0.21 7.13 -4.34
N GLN A 190 1.50 6.83 -4.03
CA GLN A 190 1.86 5.47 -3.58
C GLN A 190 1.23 5.12 -2.22
N CYS A 191 1.13 6.09 -1.30
CA CYS A 191 0.52 5.86 -0.01
C CYS A 191 -1.00 5.69 -0.13
N TRP A 192 -1.68 6.58 -0.89
CA TRP A 192 -3.10 6.45 -1.17
C TRP A 192 -3.42 5.14 -1.89
N ALA A 193 -2.58 4.73 -2.85
CA ALA A 193 -2.73 3.46 -3.54
C ALA A 193 -2.61 2.28 -2.56
N ALA A 194 -1.56 2.24 -1.75
CA ALA A 194 -1.35 1.18 -0.77
C ALA A 194 -2.45 1.13 0.30
N GLN A 195 -3.04 2.29 0.68
CA GLN A 195 -4.14 2.36 1.64
C GLN A 195 -5.50 1.93 1.05
N SER A 196 -5.73 2.14 -0.25
CA SER A 196 -7.09 2.18 -0.79
C SER A 196 -7.32 1.39 -2.08
N LEU A 197 -6.27 0.87 -2.74
CA LEU A 197 -6.45 -0.08 -3.84
C LEU A 197 -7.03 -1.38 -3.29
N HIS A 198 -8.06 -1.84 -3.98
CA HIS A 198 -8.62 -3.15 -3.78
C HIS A 198 -8.63 -3.87 -5.13
N LEU A 199 -7.95 -5.00 -5.21
CA LEU A 199 -7.88 -5.78 -6.42
C LEU A 199 -8.88 -6.93 -6.35
N SER A 200 -9.55 -7.21 -7.46
CA SER A 200 -10.34 -8.41 -7.63
C SER A 200 -9.50 -9.50 -8.31
N GLY A 201 -9.75 -10.74 -7.93
CA GLY A 201 -8.97 -11.90 -8.39
C GLY A 201 -7.68 -12.12 -7.57
N ASP A 202 -7.10 -13.30 -7.69
CA ASP A 202 -5.98 -13.75 -6.88
C ASP A 202 -4.60 -13.41 -7.48
N ASN A 203 -4.56 -12.94 -8.74
CA ASN A 203 -3.33 -12.71 -9.51
C ASN A 203 -3.06 -11.23 -9.85
N GLY A 204 -3.84 -10.31 -9.31
CA GLY A 204 -3.59 -8.88 -9.48
C GLY A 204 -2.23 -8.46 -8.92
N ARG A 205 -1.61 -7.44 -9.55
CA ARG A 205 -0.26 -6.97 -9.20
C ARG A 205 -0.20 -5.47 -9.01
N ILE A 206 0.52 -5.04 -7.95
CA ILE A 206 0.84 -3.64 -7.71
C ILE A 206 2.35 -3.47 -7.61
N HIS A 207 2.95 -2.79 -8.58
CA HIS A 207 4.35 -2.42 -8.56
C HIS A 207 4.54 -1.04 -7.93
N ILE A 208 5.17 -0.99 -6.75
CA ILE A 208 5.50 0.24 -6.04
C ILE A 208 7.01 0.38 -5.91
N GLY A 209 7.56 1.53 -6.29
CA GLY A 209 8.98 1.84 -6.14
C GLY A 209 9.38 2.11 -4.68
N GLY A 210 9.26 1.10 -3.80
CA GLY A 210 9.40 1.25 -2.35
C GLY A 210 10.82 1.27 -1.78
N GLY A 211 11.86 1.06 -2.60
CA GLY A 211 13.25 1.05 -2.16
C GLY A 211 13.81 2.47 -2.00
N PHE A 212 14.38 2.99 -3.07
CA PHE A 212 15.00 4.34 -3.09
C PHE A 212 13.99 5.48 -3.15
N GLY A 213 12.75 5.21 -3.54
CA GLY A 213 11.72 6.24 -3.68
C GLY A 213 12.01 7.19 -4.84
N ALA A 214 12.44 6.66 -5.98
CA ALA A 214 12.72 7.45 -7.19
C ALA A 214 11.43 7.97 -7.82
N MET A 215 11.32 9.28 -7.99
CA MET A 215 10.22 9.89 -8.75
C MET A 215 10.31 9.51 -10.23
N GLY A 216 9.16 9.34 -10.87
CA GLY A 216 9.05 9.02 -12.30
C GLY A 216 9.15 7.54 -12.64
N CYS A 217 9.27 6.64 -11.67
CA CYS A 217 9.35 5.20 -11.94
C CYS A 217 8.02 4.60 -12.44
N GLY A 218 6.89 5.26 -12.24
CA GLY A 218 5.57 4.76 -12.59
C GLY A 218 5.41 4.42 -14.08
N LEU A 219 5.77 5.34 -14.98
CA LEU A 219 5.69 5.09 -16.44
C LEU A 219 6.64 3.98 -16.91
N PRO A 220 7.95 3.97 -16.58
CA PRO A 220 8.85 2.87 -16.93
C PRO A 220 8.38 1.51 -16.42
N TYR A 221 7.86 1.42 -15.19
CA TYR A 221 7.30 0.18 -14.68
C TYR A 221 6.06 -0.27 -15.47
N ALA A 222 5.17 0.67 -15.84
CA ALA A 222 4.01 0.35 -16.66
C ALA A 222 4.41 -0.19 -18.04
N ILE A 223 5.40 0.43 -18.68
CA ILE A 223 5.94 0.01 -19.98
C ILE A 223 6.52 -1.40 -19.88
N GLY A 224 7.43 -1.63 -18.92
CA GLY A 224 8.03 -2.95 -18.72
C GLY A 224 6.99 -4.02 -18.40
N SER A 225 6.00 -3.71 -17.56
CA SER A 225 4.90 -4.61 -17.24
C SER A 225 4.04 -4.94 -18.45
N SER A 226 3.67 -3.94 -19.27
CA SER A 226 2.86 -4.16 -20.47
C SER A 226 3.57 -5.06 -21.48
N ILE A 227 4.85 -4.82 -21.73
CA ILE A 227 5.68 -5.64 -22.62
C ILE A 227 5.79 -7.08 -22.08
N SER A 228 5.94 -7.27 -20.77
CA SER A 228 6.10 -8.60 -20.16
C SER A 228 4.84 -9.49 -20.26
N ILE A 229 3.70 -8.89 -20.61
CA ILE A 229 2.41 -9.58 -20.81
C ILE A 229 1.90 -9.41 -22.24
N ASP A 230 2.79 -9.46 -23.22
CA ASP A 230 2.49 -9.38 -24.66
C ASP A 230 1.66 -8.14 -25.03
N ASN A 231 2.07 -6.97 -24.55
CA ASN A 231 1.39 -5.69 -24.72
C ASN A 231 -0.04 -5.67 -24.14
N GLY A 232 -0.22 -6.31 -23.00
CA GLY A 232 -1.48 -6.28 -22.27
C GLY A 232 -1.74 -4.95 -21.55
N VAL A 233 -2.99 -4.76 -21.13
CA VAL A 233 -3.43 -3.53 -20.43
C VAL A 233 -2.77 -3.40 -19.06
N VAL A 234 -2.16 -2.24 -18.82
CA VAL A 234 -1.55 -1.87 -17.52
C VAL A 234 -2.08 -0.51 -17.06
N TYR A 235 -2.24 -0.35 -15.76
CA TYR A 235 -2.72 0.87 -15.12
C TYR A 235 -1.57 1.56 -14.41
N CYS A 236 -1.30 2.82 -14.76
CA CYS A 236 -0.23 3.62 -14.18
C CYS A 236 -0.81 4.74 -13.32
N ILE A 237 -0.52 4.73 -12.02
CA ILE A 237 -0.92 5.80 -11.09
C ILE A 237 0.32 6.62 -10.75
N THR A 238 0.29 7.91 -11.04
CA THR A 238 1.40 8.83 -10.84
C THR A 238 0.91 10.17 -10.29
N GLY A 239 1.82 10.97 -9.75
CA GLY A 239 1.55 12.37 -9.40
C GLY A 239 1.98 13.32 -10.51
N ASP A 240 1.55 14.57 -10.41
CA ASP A 240 1.91 15.65 -11.32
C ASP A 240 3.43 15.91 -11.42
N GLY A 241 4.13 15.80 -10.28
CA GLY A 241 5.60 15.90 -10.27
C GLY A 241 6.29 14.64 -10.81
N GLY A 242 5.73 13.46 -10.51
CA GLY A 242 6.32 12.18 -10.91
C GLY A 242 6.30 11.98 -12.41
N ILE A 243 5.16 12.21 -13.07
CA ILE A 243 5.04 12.03 -14.52
C ILE A 243 6.02 12.90 -15.31
N GLN A 244 6.33 14.10 -14.82
CA GLN A 244 7.26 15.03 -15.50
C GLN A 244 8.69 14.50 -15.59
N MET A 245 9.10 13.59 -14.69
CA MET A 245 10.46 13.02 -14.68
C MET A 245 10.74 12.13 -15.89
N ASN A 246 9.71 11.48 -16.43
CA ASN A 246 9.82 10.56 -17.58
C ASN A 246 8.68 10.78 -18.59
N ILE A 247 8.21 12.02 -18.75
CA ILE A 247 7.07 12.36 -19.62
C ILE A 247 7.33 12.00 -21.10
N GLN A 248 8.59 12.01 -21.53
CA GLN A 248 9.02 11.61 -22.89
C GLN A 248 8.70 10.14 -23.20
N GLU A 249 8.47 9.30 -22.18
CA GLU A 249 8.08 7.90 -22.34
C GLU A 249 6.66 7.74 -22.93
N LEU A 250 5.88 8.82 -23.00
CA LEU A 250 4.64 8.84 -23.77
C LEU A 250 4.90 8.52 -25.25
N GLN A 251 6.09 8.90 -25.80
CA GLN A 251 6.50 8.51 -27.12
C GLN A 251 6.73 7.00 -27.26
N THR A 252 7.36 6.38 -26.28
CA THR A 252 7.53 4.91 -26.25
C THR A 252 6.18 4.20 -26.21
N ILE A 253 5.27 4.64 -25.34
CA ILE A 253 3.90 4.10 -25.22
C ILE A 253 3.17 4.18 -26.57
N LYS A 254 3.24 5.33 -27.23
CA LYS A 254 2.58 5.54 -28.53
C LYS A 254 3.19 4.69 -29.63
N ARG A 255 4.53 4.69 -29.75
CA ARG A 255 5.27 3.94 -30.79
C ARG A 255 4.99 2.45 -30.70
N GLU A 256 5.07 1.89 -29.49
CA GLU A 256 4.89 0.45 -29.25
C GLU A 256 3.40 0.07 -29.08
N LYS A 257 2.49 1.05 -29.17
CA LYS A 257 1.02 0.85 -29.02
C LYS A 257 0.63 0.16 -27.71
N LEU A 258 1.33 0.47 -26.63
CA LEU A 258 1.08 -0.13 -25.32
C LEU A 258 -0.23 0.41 -24.71
N PRO A 259 -1.19 -0.44 -24.34
CA PRO A 259 -2.50 -0.01 -23.84
C PRO A 259 -2.44 0.43 -22.36
N ILE A 260 -1.55 1.37 -22.04
CA ILE A 260 -1.34 1.86 -20.68
C ILE A 260 -2.38 2.93 -20.35
N LYS A 261 -3.06 2.77 -19.22
CA LYS A 261 -4.05 3.71 -18.68
C LYS A 261 -3.38 4.55 -17.60
N ILE A 262 -3.09 5.80 -17.89
CA ILE A 262 -2.32 6.69 -17.02
C ILE A 262 -3.26 7.59 -16.23
N PHE A 263 -3.15 7.55 -14.89
CA PHE A 263 -3.90 8.39 -13.96
C PHE A 263 -2.92 9.33 -13.26
N VAL A 264 -2.97 10.60 -13.62
CA VAL A 264 -2.21 11.66 -12.96
C VAL A 264 -3.06 12.20 -11.82
N LEU A 265 -2.69 11.92 -10.58
CA LEU A 265 -3.32 12.52 -9.40
C LEU A 265 -2.71 13.90 -9.18
N ASN A 266 -3.36 14.91 -9.75
CA ASN A 266 -2.84 16.26 -9.90
C ASN A 266 -3.35 17.17 -8.79
N ASN A 267 -2.56 17.33 -7.73
CA ASN A 267 -2.84 18.29 -6.67
C ASN A 267 -2.00 19.58 -6.77
N LYS A 268 -1.26 19.75 -7.86
CA LYS A 268 -0.43 20.93 -8.19
C LYS A 268 0.66 21.26 -7.16
N VAL A 269 1.12 20.23 -6.43
CA VAL A 269 2.21 20.36 -5.45
C VAL A 269 3.09 19.12 -5.42
N LEU A 270 4.35 19.27 -5.03
CA LEU A 270 5.20 18.15 -4.65
C LEU A 270 4.76 17.65 -3.25
N GLY A 271 3.64 16.94 -3.21
CA GLY A 271 2.82 16.72 -2.02
C GLY A 271 3.57 16.18 -0.80
N LYS A 272 4.51 15.24 -0.95
CA LYS A 272 5.29 14.69 0.18
C LYS A 272 6.18 15.74 0.85
N ILE A 273 6.77 16.63 0.06
CA ILE A 273 7.63 17.69 0.60
C ILE A 273 6.77 18.83 1.12
N SER A 274 5.72 19.22 0.37
CA SER A 274 4.75 20.24 0.79
C SER A 274 4.11 19.88 2.15
N GLU A 275 3.71 18.61 2.36
CA GLU A 275 3.21 18.14 3.66
C GLU A 275 4.26 18.31 4.77
N THR A 276 5.54 18.02 4.50
CA THR A 276 6.62 18.20 5.45
C THR A 276 6.83 19.69 5.78
N GLN A 277 6.78 20.55 4.76
CA GLN A 277 6.89 22.00 4.95
C GLN A 277 5.70 22.59 5.71
N HIS A 278 4.50 22.05 5.49
CA HIS A 278 3.32 22.44 6.26
C HIS A 278 3.48 22.13 7.75
N TYR A 279 3.85 20.89 8.10
CA TYR A 279 3.90 20.48 9.51
C TYR A 279 5.17 20.89 10.27
N ASN A 280 6.30 21.10 9.57
CA ASN A 280 7.60 21.25 10.22
C ASN A 280 8.31 22.57 9.88
N HIS A 281 7.78 23.36 8.93
CA HIS A 281 8.46 24.58 8.44
C HIS A 281 7.51 25.76 8.22
N ASP A 282 6.47 25.88 9.06
CA ASP A 282 5.55 27.02 9.10
C ASP A 282 5.00 27.43 7.71
N ASN A 283 4.62 26.46 6.89
CA ASN A 283 4.09 26.66 5.54
C ASN A 283 5.05 27.35 4.56
N ARG A 284 6.36 27.26 4.76
CA ARG A 284 7.35 27.75 3.79
C ARG A 284 7.49 26.77 2.62
N PHE A 285 6.63 26.93 1.61
CA PHE A 285 6.54 26.07 0.43
C PHE A 285 7.60 26.41 -0.64
N ALA A 286 8.88 26.24 -0.33
CA ALA A 286 9.96 26.48 -1.27
C ALA A 286 9.98 25.39 -2.36
N ASN A 287 9.76 25.78 -3.61
CA ASN A 287 9.77 24.92 -4.83
C ASN A 287 8.79 23.71 -4.79
N THR A 288 7.72 23.78 -4.02
CA THR A 288 6.81 22.64 -3.84
C THR A 288 5.36 22.96 -4.11
N ALA A 289 5.00 24.22 -4.13
CA ALA A 289 3.68 24.76 -4.46
C ALA A 289 3.82 26.02 -5.33
N GLU A 290 2.72 26.50 -5.89
CA GLU A 290 2.71 27.67 -6.77
C GLU A 290 3.34 28.91 -6.10
N SER A 291 3.01 29.17 -4.83
CA SER A 291 3.59 30.24 -4.05
C SER A 291 5.11 30.17 -3.88
N GLY A 292 5.69 28.98 -4.05
CA GLY A 292 7.13 28.71 -3.98
C GLY A 292 7.77 28.46 -5.35
N GLY A 293 7.04 28.68 -6.47
CA GLY A 293 7.56 28.56 -7.82
C GLY A 293 7.37 27.20 -8.49
N TYR A 294 6.64 26.25 -7.88
CA TYR A 294 6.28 24.99 -8.53
C TYR A 294 5.01 25.16 -9.38
N THR A 295 5.08 24.74 -10.63
CA THR A 295 3.93 24.73 -11.54
C THR A 295 3.83 23.42 -12.29
N VAL A 296 2.64 23.11 -12.79
CA VAL A 296 2.39 21.93 -13.62
C VAL A 296 1.97 22.34 -15.02
N PRO A 297 2.36 21.59 -16.06
CA PRO A 297 1.89 21.83 -17.43
C PRO A 297 0.45 21.33 -17.62
N ASP A 298 -0.13 21.63 -18.76
CA ASP A 298 -1.37 20.98 -19.22
C ASP A 298 -1.05 19.57 -19.73
N PHE A 299 -1.28 18.56 -18.87
CA PHE A 299 -1.00 17.16 -19.21
C PHE A 299 -1.89 16.63 -20.34
N LYS A 300 -3.08 17.19 -20.53
CA LYS A 300 -3.97 16.84 -21.62
C LYS A 300 -3.33 17.25 -22.96
N LEU A 301 -2.92 18.52 -23.09
CA LEU A 301 -2.30 19.01 -24.32
C LEU A 301 -0.99 18.27 -24.64
N ILE A 302 -0.17 17.98 -23.63
CA ILE A 302 1.06 17.20 -23.84
C ILE A 302 0.72 15.79 -24.33
N SER A 303 -0.23 15.11 -23.72
CA SER A 303 -0.62 13.77 -24.11
C SER A 303 -1.16 13.73 -25.53
N GLU A 304 -1.99 14.69 -25.91
CA GLU A 304 -2.53 14.84 -27.27
C GLU A 304 -1.42 15.12 -28.30
N ALA A 305 -0.39 15.90 -27.94
CA ALA A 305 0.77 16.13 -28.80
C ALA A 305 1.58 14.85 -29.09
N TYR A 306 1.61 13.89 -28.16
CA TYR A 306 2.13 12.54 -28.37
C TYR A 306 1.14 11.60 -29.08
N GLY A 307 -0.06 12.07 -29.41
CA GLY A 307 -1.11 11.27 -30.07
C GLY A 307 -1.77 10.24 -29.15
N ILE A 308 -1.78 10.50 -27.83
CA ILE A 308 -2.45 9.69 -26.82
C ILE A 308 -3.74 10.41 -26.40
N LYS A 309 -4.88 9.73 -26.46
CA LYS A 309 -6.16 10.30 -26.03
C LYS A 309 -6.13 10.66 -24.53
N SER A 310 -6.74 11.78 -24.17
CA SER A 310 -6.66 12.28 -22.80
C SER A 310 -7.90 13.04 -22.35
N ALA A 311 -8.08 13.14 -21.03
CA ALA A 311 -9.15 13.91 -20.41
C ALA A 311 -8.67 14.58 -19.14
N THR A 312 -8.98 15.87 -18.97
CA THR A 312 -8.84 16.57 -17.69
C THR A 312 -10.15 16.47 -16.92
N LEU A 313 -10.07 15.94 -15.69
CA LEU A 313 -11.22 15.68 -14.82
C LEU A 313 -11.17 16.62 -13.62
N GLN A 314 -12.25 17.39 -13.40
CA GLN A 314 -12.38 18.25 -12.22
C GLN A 314 -12.67 17.45 -10.95
N SER A 315 -13.11 16.21 -11.10
CA SER A 315 -13.33 15.27 -10.00
C SER A 315 -13.12 13.84 -10.49
N TYR A 316 -12.60 12.99 -9.61
CA TYR A 316 -12.48 11.54 -9.85
C TYR A 316 -13.83 10.88 -10.20
N LYS A 317 -14.96 11.48 -9.80
CA LYS A 317 -16.32 10.99 -10.14
C LYS A 317 -16.60 11.01 -11.64
N GLU A 318 -15.92 11.88 -12.39
CA GLU A 318 -16.09 11.98 -13.84
C GLU A 318 -15.50 10.78 -14.61
N LEU A 319 -14.68 9.93 -13.96
CA LEU A 319 -14.18 8.69 -14.55
C LEU A 319 -15.30 7.80 -15.10
N ASP A 320 -16.51 7.85 -14.54
CA ASP A 320 -17.66 7.09 -15.05
C ASP A 320 -18.02 7.37 -16.51
N LYS A 321 -17.67 8.56 -17.01
CA LYS A 321 -17.88 8.94 -18.42
C LYS A 321 -16.96 8.19 -19.38
N TYR A 322 -15.88 7.58 -18.86
CA TYR A 322 -14.79 6.98 -19.65
C TYR A 322 -14.61 5.48 -19.40
N LYS A 323 -15.68 4.78 -18.97
CA LYS A 323 -15.60 3.34 -18.65
C LYS A 323 -14.99 2.49 -19.76
N SER A 324 -15.32 2.77 -21.03
CA SER A 324 -14.78 2.05 -22.18
C SER A 324 -13.26 2.23 -22.36
N TRP A 325 -12.68 3.34 -21.83
CA TRP A 325 -11.24 3.56 -21.95
C TRP A 325 -10.42 2.67 -21.01
N PHE A 326 -11.03 2.11 -19.98
CA PHE A 326 -10.32 1.24 -19.02
C PHE A 326 -9.92 -0.10 -19.62
N THR A 327 -10.71 -0.62 -20.56
CA THR A 327 -10.55 -1.97 -21.10
C THR A 327 -10.20 -2.03 -22.58
N ASP A 328 -10.24 -0.88 -23.28
CA ASP A 328 -9.84 -0.86 -24.70
C ASP A 328 -8.32 -1.01 -24.86
N ASN A 329 -7.88 -1.39 -26.05
CA ASN A 329 -6.46 -1.60 -26.36
C ASN A 329 -5.74 -0.31 -26.81
N GLN A 330 -6.15 0.87 -26.31
CA GLN A 330 -5.52 2.13 -26.65
C GLN A 330 -4.95 2.79 -25.39
N PRO A 331 -3.76 3.42 -25.44
CA PRO A 331 -3.26 4.23 -24.33
C PRO A 331 -4.16 5.42 -24.07
N CYS A 332 -4.30 5.81 -22.82
CA CYS A 332 -5.00 7.04 -22.45
C CYS A 332 -4.40 7.66 -21.19
N LEU A 333 -4.61 8.98 -21.04
CA LEU A 333 -4.22 9.73 -19.85
C LEU A 333 -5.43 10.45 -19.25
N PHE A 334 -5.59 10.30 -17.94
CA PHE A 334 -6.55 11.05 -17.13
C PHE A 334 -5.78 11.99 -16.19
N ASP A 335 -5.95 13.30 -16.39
CA ASP A 335 -5.46 14.33 -15.48
C ASP A 335 -6.55 14.63 -14.45
N ILE A 336 -6.42 14.07 -13.25
CA ILE A 336 -7.44 14.12 -12.19
C ILE A 336 -7.07 15.21 -11.19
N ASN A 337 -7.80 16.32 -11.22
CA ASN A 337 -7.60 17.42 -10.29
C ASN A 337 -7.97 17.01 -8.85
N LEU A 338 -7.06 17.24 -7.94
CA LEU A 338 -7.24 17.08 -6.49
C LEU A 338 -7.00 18.41 -5.77
N PRO A 339 -7.61 18.61 -4.59
CA PRO A 339 -7.26 19.75 -3.75
C PRO A 339 -5.78 19.77 -3.40
N THR A 340 -5.18 20.96 -3.41
CA THR A 340 -3.75 21.18 -3.08
C THR A 340 -3.38 20.65 -1.69
N GLU A 341 -4.25 20.79 -0.70
CA GLU A 341 -4.07 20.32 0.68
C GLU A 341 -4.54 18.88 0.89
N SER A 342 -4.37 18.00 -0.12
CA SER A 342 -4.65 16.57 0.00
C SER A 342 -3.52 15.87 0.74
N PHE A 343 -3.47 15.98 2.07
CA PHE A 343 -2.45 15.35 2.90
C PHE A 343 -2.75 13.88 3.19
N LEU A 344 -1.73 13.15 3.66
CA LEU A 344 -1.86 11.74 4.00
C LEU A 344 -2.45 11.56 5.41
N THR A 345 -3.47 10.73 5.52
CA THR A 345 -4.05 10.27 6.78
C THR A 345 -4.26 8.75 6.78
N PRO A 346 -3.98 8.07 7.90
CA PRO A 346 -3.27 8.56 9.08
C PRO A 346 -1.77 8.65 8.84
N LYS A 347 -1.08 9.31 9.75
CA LYS A 347 0.39 9.37 9.81
C LYS A 347 0.86 9.07 11.23
N ILE A 348 1.88 8.23 11.38
CA ILE A 348 2.52 8.01 12.69
C ILE A 348 3.70 8.97 12.83
N ARG A 349 3.77 9.68 13.94
CA ARG A 349 4.93 10.48 14.29
C ARG A 349 6.04 9.57 14.82
N PHE A 350 7.22 9.62 14.20
CA PHE A 350 8.36 8.78 14.58
C PHE A 350 8.79 8.96 16.03
N GLU A 351 8.66 10.17 16.56
CA GLU A 351 9.12 10.55 17.91
C GLU A 351 8.24 9.92 18.99
N THR A 352 6.92 9.91 18.77
CA THR A 352 5.95 9.52 19.79
C THR A 352 5.27 8.17 19.52
N GLY A 353 5.32 7.68 18.28
CA GLY A 353 4.54 6.52 17.85
C GLY A 353 3.02 6.79 17.75
N MET A 354 2.59 8.04 17.96
CA MET A 354 1.17 8.39 17.93
C MET A 354 0.66 8.59 16.50
N MET A 355 -0.53 8.09 16.24
CA MET A 355 -1.23 8.31 14.96
C MET A 355 -1.88 9.69 14.93
N TYR A 356 -1.71 10.38 13.79
CA TYR A 356 -2.25 11.71 13.57
C TYR A 356 -3.05 11.74 12.25
N PRO A 357 -4.14 12.50 12.15
CA PRO A 357 -4.82 13.19 13.26
C PRO A 357 -5.37 12.20 14.29
N LYS A 358 -5.55 12.67 15.54
CA LYS A 358 -6.24 11.91 16.58
C LYS A 358 -7.70 11.72 16.13
N ILE A 359 -8.22 10.51 16.24
CA ILE A 359 -9.66 10.26 16.04
C ILE A 359 -10.45 10.67 17.28
N GLU A 360 -11.74 10.89 17.11
CA GLU A 360 -12.64 11.16 18.22
C GLU A 360 -12.60 10.06 19.28
N ASP A 361 -12.62 10.43 20.55
CA ASP A 361 -12.53 9.48 21.65
C ASP A 361 -13.68 8.43 21.60
N SER A 362 -14.86 8.84 21.15
CA SER A 362 -16.01 7.94 20.95
C SER A 362 -15.73 6.84 19.91
N VAL A 363 -15.12 7.20 18.78
CA VAL A 363 -14.74 6.26 17.71
C VAL A 363 -13.60 5.36 18.19
N PHE A 364 -12.61 5.94 18.88
CA PHE A 364 -11.48 5.19 19.44
C PHE A 364 -11.95 4.12 20.44
N GLU A 365 -12.79 4.47 21.40
CA GLU A 365 -13.31 3.53 22.40
C GLU A 365 -14.24 2.47 21.75
N LYS A 366 -15.03 2.84 20.74
CA LYS A 366 -15.84 1.87 19.99
C LYS A 366 -14.95 0.81 19.33
N VAL A 367 -13.91 1.22 18.58
CA VAL A 367 -12.98 0.30 17.91
C VAL A 367 -12.21 -0.54 18.92
N LYS A 368 -11.73 0.07 19.99
CA LYS A 368 -11.00 -0.62 21.06
C LYS A 368 -11.86 -1.69 21.76
N ASN A 369 -13.14 -1.41 21.95
CA ASN A 369 -14.07 -2.38 22.56
C ASN A 369 -14.39 -3.55 21.62
N ILE A 370 -14.44 -3.32 20.29
CA ILE A 370 -14.53 -4.40 19.29
C ILE A 370 -13.28 -5.30 19.37
N LEU A 371 -12.09 -4.73 19.39
CA LEU A 371 -10.82 -5.46 19.38
C LEU A 371 -10.46 -6.09 20.75
N LYS A 372 -11.19 -5.78 21.84
CA LYS A 372 -10.97 -6.37 23.17
C LYS A 372 -11.79 -7.64 23.41
N LYS A 373 -12.90 -7.81 22.70
CA LYS A 373 -13.73 -9.01 22.79
C LYS A 373 -12.99 -10.25 22.32
#